data_7a9f0d17f5c428ac4e1a215de8296385
#
_entry.id   7a9f0d17f5c428ac4e1a215de8296385
#
_cell.length_a   1.000
_cell.length_b   1.000
_cell.length_c   1.000
_cell.angle_alpha   90.00
_cell.angle_beta   90.00
_cell.angle_gamma   90.00
#
_symmetry.space_group_name_H-M   'P 1'
#
loop_
_entity.id
_entity.type
_entity.pdbx_description
1 polymer ?
#
loop_
_entity_poly.entity_id
_entity_poly.type
_entity_poly.pdbx_seq_one_letter_code
_entity_poly.pdbx_strand_id
1 'polypeptide(L)'
;MPQPVNSNRVYDVVEQMPSFPGGISGLMTYLNQNTRYPAVAQENCVQGRVVVSFVVGKDGHISDVTVLRSVDPSLDKEAVRVIRNMPRWTPGKQGGEPVRVRYNVPVSFRLN
;
A
#
# COMPACT_ATOMS: atom_id res chain seq x y z
N MET A 1 -3.70 33.94 -5.70
CA MET A 1 -2.40 33.50 -6.23
C MET A 1 -2.28 31.99 -6.12
N PRO A 2 -2.04 31.31 -7.24
CA PRO A 2 -1.80 29.88 -7.15
C PRO A 2 -0.52 29.66 -6.37
N GLN A 3 -0.58 28.74 -5.44
CA GLN A 3 0.60 28.33 -4.67
C GLN A 3 1.53 27.54 -5.58
N PRO A 4 2.85 27.75 -5.49
CA PRO A 4 3.77 26.89 -6.21
C PRO A 4 3.55 25.45 -5.78
N VAL A 5 3.56 24.55 -6.74
CA VAL A 5 3.43 23.12 -6.45
C VAL A 5 4.65 22.68 -5.65
N ASN A 6 4.46 22.35 -4.39
CA ASN A 6 5.51 21.76 -3.58
C ASN A 6 5.72 20.32 -4.04
N SER A 7 6.81 20.08 -4.76
CA SER A 7 7.07 18.77 -5.37
C SER A 7 7.27 17.67 -4.34
N ASN A 8 7.54 18.01 -3.08
CA ASN A 8 7.74 17.05 -2.00
C ASN A 8 6.50 16.85 -1.13
N ARG A 9 5.45 17.62 -1.39
CA ARG A 9 4.23 17.49 -0.61
C ARG A 9 3.57 16.13 -0.83
N VAL A 10 3.15 15.50 0.27
CA VAL A 10 2.38 14.26 0.23
C VAL A 10 0.92 14.62 0.53
N TYR A 11 0.03 14.25 -0.38
CA TYR A 11 -1.40 14.49 -0.25
C TYR A 11 -2.08 13.26 0.35
N ASP A 12 -3.14 13.47 1.12
CA ASP A 12 -3.98 12.37 1.60
C ASP A 12 -5.15 12.11 0.67
N VAL A 13 -5.73 13.17 0.11
CA VAL A 13 -6.85 13.10 -0.82
C VAL A 13 -6.58 14.03 -1.99
N VAL A 14 -6.78 13.53 -3.19
CA VAL A 14 -6.60 14.31 -4.41
C VAL A 14 -7.78 14.04 -5.36
N GLU A 15 -7.89 14.86 -6.41
CA GLU A 15 -8.99 14.75 -7.38
C GLU A 15 -9.02 13.39 -8.06
N GLN A 16 -7.85 12.85 -8.42
CA GLN A 16 -7.71 11.51 -8.96
C GLN A 16 -6.79 10.72 -8.05
N MET A 17 -7.36 9.79 -7.30
CA MET A 17 -6.57 8.95 -6.39
C MET A 17 -5.70 7.98 -7.19
N PRO A 18 -4.52 7.60 -6.64
CA PRO A 18 -3.69 6.60 -7.31
C PRO A 18 -4.40 5.26 -7.39
N SER A 19 -4.04 4.45 -8.38
CA SER A 19 -4.66 3.14 -8.57
C SER A 19 -3.62 2.08 -8.92
N PHE A 20 -3.86 0.87 -8.41
CA PHE A 20 -3.09 -0.32 -8.75
C PHE A 20 -3.46 -0.76 -10.18
N PRO A 21 -2.52 -1.36 -10.95
CA PRO A 21 -2.86 -1.92 -12.26
C PRO A 21 -4.03 -2.90 -12.16
N GLY A 22 -5.10 -2.63 -12.91
CA GLY A 22 -6.32 -3.41 -12.82
C GLY A 22 -7.27 -2.96 -11.71
N GLY A 23 -6.95 -1.85 -11.00
CA GLY A 23 -7.80 -1.30 -9.95
C GLY A 23 -7.79 -2.15 -8.68
N ILE A 24 -8.84 -2.04 -7.88
CA ILE A 24 -8.96 -2.77 -6.61
C ILE A 24 -8.94 -4.29 -6.85
N SER A 25 -9.59 -4.74 -7.91
CA SER A 25 -9.60 -6.15 -8.29
C SER A 25 -8.17 -6.67 -8.55
N GLY A 26 -7.38 -5.90 -9.29
CA GLY A 26 -5.98 -6.24 -9.55
C GLY A 26 -5.15 -6.27 -8.27
N LEU A 27 -5.38 -5.31 -7.38
CA LEU A 27 -4.69 -5.26 -6.09
C LEU A 27 -5.00 -6.49 -5.24
N MET A 28 -6.27 -6.87 -5.16
CA MET A 28 -6.68 -8.06 -4.40
C MET A 28 -6.06 -9.33 -4.97
N THR A 29 -6.06 -9.46 -6.28
CA THR A 29 -5.42 -10.60 -6.96
C THR A 29 -3.92 -10.65 -6.65
N TYR A 30 -3.24 -9.51 -6.74
CA TYR A 30 -1.82 -9.43 -6.42
C TYR A 30 -1.54 -9.88 -4.99
N LEU A 31 -2.31 -9.37 -4.02
CA LEU A 31 -2.12 -9.71 -2.61
C LEU A 31 -2.37 -11.20 -2.37
N ASN A 32 -3.43 -11.76 -2.96
CA ASN A 32 -3.75 -13.18 -2.81
C ASN A 32 -2.66 -14.09 -3.39
N GLN A 33 -2.05 -13.67 -4.49
CA GLN A 33 -1.02 -14.47 -5.17
C GLN A 33 0.36 -14.35 -4.53
N ASN A 34 0.68 -13.21 -3.91
CA ASN A 34 2.04 -12.89 -3.48
C ASN A 34 2.24 -12.88 -1.99
N THR A 35 1.19 -12.80 -1.19
CA THR A 35 1.28 -12.83 0.27
C THR A 35 1.47 -14.26 0.73
N ARG A 36 2.53 -14.49 1.52
CA ARG A 36 2.84 -15.80 2.08
C ARG A 36 2.55 -15.80 3.57
N TYR A 37 1.85 -16.81 4.04
CA TYR A 37 1.58 -16.93 5.47
C TYR A 37 2.87 -17.35 6.18
N PRO A 38 3.40 -16.55 7.12
CA PRO A 38 4.62 -16.94 7.83
C PRO A 38 4.38 -18.24 8.63
N ALA A 39 5.33 -19.17 8.56
CA ALA A 39 5.19 -20.47 9.22
C ALA A 39 4.98 -20.33 10.73
N VAL A 40 5.72 -19.43 11.37
CA VAL A 40 5.61 -19.22 12.82
C VAL A 40 4.22 -18.70 13.21
N ALA A 41 3.64 -17.82 12.41
CA ALA A 41 2.28 -17.31 12.67
C ALA A 41 1.24 -18.41 12.44
N GLN A 42 1.43 -19.22 11.42
CA GLN A 42 0.54 -20.32 11.10
C GLN A 42 0.54 -21.37 12.22
N GLU A 43 1.72 -21.73 12.73
CA GLU A 43 1.87 -22.68 13.84
C GLU A 43 1.20 -22.18 15.11
N ASN A 44 1.25 -20.87 15.36
CA ASN A 44 0.66 -20.26 16.55
C ASN A 44 -0.77 -19.77 16.33
N CYS A 45 -1.36 -20.08 15.17
CA CYS A 45 -2.74 -19.71 14.81
C CYS A 45 -2.98 -18.21 14.89
N VAL A 46 -1.96 -17.40 14.54
CA VAL A 46 -2.07 -15.94 14.54
C VAL A 46 -2.73 -15.49 13.26
N GLN A 47 -3.82 -14.76 13.39
CA GLN A 47 -4.60 -14.21 12.27
C GLN A 47 -4.85 -12.73 12.51
N GLY A 48 -5.14 -12.01 11.44
CA GLY A 48 -5.54 -10.63 11.54
C GLY A 48 -5.27 -9.85 10.28
N ARG A 49 -5.52 -8.56 10.36
CA ARG A 49 -5.37 -7.63 9.25
C ARG A 49 -4.31 -6.59 9.63
N VAL A 50 -3.23 -6.59 8.87
CA VAL A 50 -2.17 -5.59 9.02
C VAL A 50 -2.50 -4.44 8.07
N VAL A 51 -2.60 -3.21 8.57
CA VAL A 51 -2.81 -2.04 7.73
C VAL A 51 -1.47 -1.40 7.44
N VAL A 52 -1.13 -1.30 6.16
CA VAL A 52 0.15 -0.75 5.71
C VAL A 52 -0.11 0.57 4.99
N SER A 53 0.63 1.60 5.38
CA SER A 53 0.61 2.90 4.74
C SER A 53 1.84 3.05 3.85
N PHE A 54 1.68 3.68 2.71
CA PHE A 54 2.80 3.96 1.81
C PHE A 54 2.48 5.20 0.98
N VAL A 55 3.49 5.70 0.28
CA VAL A 55 3.33 6.83 -0.62
C VAL A 55 3.47 6.33 -2.05
N VAL A 56 2.48 6.67 -2.88
CA VAL A 56 2.57 6.48 -4.33
C VAL A 56 3.19 7.74 -4.90
N GLY A 57 4.38 7.63 -5.45
CA GLY A 57 5.11 8.76 -5.99
C GLY A 57 4.53 9.26 -7.31
N LYS A 58 5.07 10.36 -7.80
CA LYS A 58 4.65 10.99 -9.08
C LYS A 58 4.81 10.05 -10.26
N ASP A 59 5.73 9.13 -10.16
CA ASP A 59 6.02 8.12 -11.19
C ASP A 59 5.35 6.78 -10.90
N GLY A 60 4.57 6.68 -9.82
CA GLY A 60 3.89 5.46 -9.43
C GLY A 60 4.71 4.52 -8.54
N HIS A 61 5.96 4.86 -8.24
CA HIS A 61 6.78 4.04 -7.33
C HIS A 61 6.30 4.16 -5.88
N ILE A 62 6.41 3.05 -5.16
CA ILE A 62 6.01 2.97 -3.76
C ILE A 62 7.20 3.33 -2.86
N SER A 63 6.95 4.17 -1.86
CA SER A 63 7.96 4.57 -0.87
C SER A 63 7.29 4.77 0.50
N ASP A 64 8.13 5.03 1.52
CA ASP A 64 7.67 5.33 2.89
C ASP A 64 6.68 4.29 3.42
N VAL A 65 7.02 3.01 3.26
CA VAL A 65 6.16 1.91 3.68
C VAL A 65 6.21 1.78 5.20
N THR A 66 5.06 1.90 5.84
CA THR A 66 4.95 1.92 7.30
C THR A 66 3.74 1.09 7.74
N VAL A 67 3.88 0.35 8.83
CA VAL A 67 2.74 -0.36 9.41
C VAL A 67 1.94 0.62 10.28
N LEU A 68 0.68 0.86 9.91
CA LEU A 68 -0.23 1.68 10.70
C LEU A 68 -0.92 0.87 11.78
N ARG A 69 -1.29 -0.36 11.46
CA ARG A 69 -1.96 -1.25 12.41
C ARG A 69 -1.26 -2.60 12.41
N SER A 70 -0.58 -2.87 13.52
CA SER A 70 0.18 -4.10 13.70
C SER A 70 -0.72 -5.20 14.25
N VAL A 71 -0.40 -6.45 13.88
CA VAL A 71 -1.04 -7.64 14.45
C VAL A 71 0.02 -8.46 15.17
N ASP A 72 1.09 -8.80 14.45
CA ASP A 72 2.15 -9.66 14.95
C ASP A 72 3.41 -9.39 14.15
N PRO A 73 4.60 -9.40 14.76
CA PRO A 73 5.83 -9.07 14.02
C PRO A 73 6.04 -9.85 12.74
N SER A 74 5.71 -11.15 12.74
CA SER A 74 5.88 -11.97 11.52
C SER A 74 4.91 -11.58 10.42
N LEU A 75 3.65 -11.28 10.77
CA LEU A 75 2.64 -10.84 9.82
C LEU A 75 2.96 -9.44 9.31
N ASP A 76 3.39 -8.54 10.19
CA ASP A 76 3.75 -7.17 9.83
C ASP A 76 4.90 -7.17 8.81
N LYS A 77 5.92 -7.99 9.05
CA LYS A 77 7.07 -8.11 8.16
C LYS A 77 6.66 -8.59 6.76
N GLU A 78 5.80 -9.59 6.71
CA GLU A 78 5.30 -10.12 5.43
C GLU A 78 4.44 -9.08 4.70
N ALA A 79 3.57 -8.38 5.42
CA ALA A 79 2.75 -7.33 4.83
C ALA A 79 3.62 -6.24 4.20
N VAL A 80 4.66 -5.79 4.90
CA VAL A 80 5.60 -4.80 4.37
C VAL A 80 6.32 -5.34 3.13
N ARG A 81 6.76 -6.60 3.18
CA ARG A 81 7.46 -7.22 2.05
C ARG A 81 6.60 -7.22 0.79
N VAL A 82 5.34 -7.67 0.89
CA VAL A 82 4.46 -7.79 -0.26
C VAL A 82 4.10 -6.41 -0.82
N ILE A 83 3.93 -5.41 0.04
CA ILE A 83 3.63 -4.05 -0.39
C ILE A 83 4.85 -3.44 -1.11
N ARG A 84 6.05 -3.63 -0.58
CA ARG A 84 7.27 -3.09 -1.21
C ARG A 84 7.55 -3.68 -2.60
N ASN A 85 7.08 -4.88 -2.85
CA ASN A 85 7.30 -5.57 -4.12
C ASN A 85 6.19 -5.33 -5.15
N MET A 86 5.23 -4.45 -4.85
CA MET A 86 4.17 -4.13 -5.79
C MET A 86 4.72 -3.50 -7.07
N PRO A 87 4.06 -3.77 -8.22
CA PRO A 87 4.40 -3.06 -9.44
C PRO A 87 4.06 -1.58 -9.33
N ARG A 88 4.51 -0.81 -10.30
CA ARG A 88 4.25 0.63 -10.36
C ARG A 88 2.75 0.89 -10.45
N TRP A 89 2.28 1.84 -9.63
CA TRP A 89 0.90 2.29 -9.64
C TRP A 89 0.69 3.40 -10.66
N THR A 90 -0.55 3.63 -11.03
CA THR A 90 -0.92 4.89 -11.70
C THR A 90 -0.91 5.97 -10.64
N PRO A 91 -0.11 7.05 -10.81
CA PRO A 91 -0.02 8.10 -9.78
C PRO A 91 -1.32 8.86 -9.62
N GLY A 92 -1.53 9.40 -8.43
CA GLY A 92 -2.61 10.34 -8.18
C GLY A 92 -2.36 11.67 -8.86
N LYS A 93 -3.41 12.43 -9.13
CA LYS A 93 -3.31 13.72 -9.80
C LYS A 93 -4.14 14.77 -9.10
N GLN A 94 -3.59 15.97 -9.07
CA GLN A 94 -4.25 17.16 -8.56
C GLN A 94 -4.07 18.26 -9.59
N GLY A 95 -5.18 18.84 -10.08
CA GLY A 95 -5.11 19.83 -11.12
C GLY A 95 -4.47 19.34 -12.41
N GLY A 96 -4.62 18.05 -12.74
CA GLY A 96 -4.01 17.44 -13.91
C GLY A 96 -2.54 17.07 -13.75
N GLU A 97 -1.92 17.40 -12.62
CA GLU A 97 -0.51 17.14 -12.36
C GLU A 97 -0.32 15.93 -11.46
N PRO A 98 0.62 15.01 -11.78
CA PRO A 98 0.94 13.91 -10.88
C PRO A 98 1.49 14.45 -9.56
N VAL A 99 1.02 13.87 -8.45
CA VAL A 99 1.44 14.27 -7.11
C VAL A 99 1.70 13.03 -6.27
N ARG A 100 2.42 13.21 -5.18
CA ARG A 100 2.66 12.15 -4.20
C ARG A 100 1.42 12.00 -3.31
N VAL A 101 0.94 10.78 -3.17
CA VAL A 101 -0.28 10.51 -2.40
C VAL A 101 -0.04 9.36 -1.42
N ARG A 102 -0.45 9.56 -0.18
CA ARG A 102 -0.44 8.50 0.84
C ARG A 102 -1.65 7.60 0.63
N TYR A 103 -1.42 6.31 0.72
CA TYR A 103 -2.44 5.30 0.52
C TYR A 103 -2.29 4.20 1.57
N ASN A 104 -3.40 3.63 2.01
CA ASN A 104 -3.40 2.58 3.03
C ASN A 104 -4.04 1.33 2.45
N VAL A 105 -3.41 0.17 2.70
CA VAL A 105 -3.92 -1.12 2.22
C VAL A 105 -3.94 -2.10 3.38
N PRO A 106 -5.08 -2.75 3.63
CA PRO A 106 -5.13 -3.85 4.58
C PRO A 106 -4.63 -5.15 3.93
N VAL A 107 -3.73 -5.84 4.63
CA VAL A 107 -3.25 -7.15 4.22
C VAL A 107 -3.82 -8.15 5.21
N SER A 108 -4.70 -9.03 4.74
CA SER A 108 -5.43 -9.96 5.59
C SER A 108 -4.74 -11.31 5.64
N PHE A 109 -4.62 -11.84 6.86
CA PHE A 109 -4.07 -13.18 7.11
C PHE A 109 -5.14 -14.00 7.83
N ARG A 110 -5.64 -15.02 7.15
CA ARG A 110 -6.69 -15.90 7.68
C ARG A 110 -6.28 -17.35 7.54
N LEU A 111 -6.57 -18.11 8.60
CA LEU A 111 -6.43 -19.56 8.61
C LEU A 111 -7.82 -20.18 8.41
N ASN A 112 -7.88 -21.21 7.61
CA ASN A 112 -9.13 -21.94 7.39
C ASN A 112 -9.35 -22.97 8.49
#